data_df8c5da96046588d099812772ed611b7
#
_entry.id   df8c5da96046588d099812772ed611b7
#
_cell.length_a   1.000
_cell.length_b   1.000
_cell.length_c   1.000
_cell.angle_alpha   90.00
_cell.angle_beta   90.00
_cell.angle_gamma   90.00
#
_symmetry.space_group_name_H-M   'P 1'
#
loop_
_entity.id
_entity.type
_entity.pdbx_description
1 polymer ?
#
loop_
_entity_poly.entity_id
_entity_poly.type
_entity_poly.pdbx_seq_one_letter_code
_entity_poly.pdbx_strand_id
1 'polypeptide(L)'
;MHSLDKLQLTNTTRNFLRPSDAGMCDHTTMIKTKNARRRRLRVRKLRYKWQRKVHAAEEGEGDELLENGVSESNCDPVLLFENESISASDSGVYSEISIIGRRKEMEDEVRVELGLTAINDEKYDFFAVYDGHGGAQVAQVCRERLHRIVAEEIVARGEMDEAEWTRLMERCFERMDGEVSSGAAVMKTVGSAVVSAVIGKEEVVVANCGDCRAVLGRDGIALPLSNDHKPGRADELKRIESAGGRVINWNGYRVLGVLATSRSIGDEYLKPFVISKPEVTVTKRTEKDEFLILGSDGLWDVISNEIACNVVRRCFGGKMKRISLKVANDNHVAEAATVLVELAVARGSKDNISVIVVDLRKTNSSSSP
;
A
#
# COMPACT_ATOMS: atom_id res chain seq x y z
N MET A 1 -53.38 -12.40 -50.69
CA MET A 1 -52.73 -13.06 -51.82
C MET A 1 -51.33 -13.46 -51.36
N HIS A 2 -51.21 -14.68 -51.01
CA HIS A 2 -50.31 -15.74 -51.49
C HIS A 2 -48.82 -15.47 -51.22
N SER A 3 -48.02 -16.32 -50.67
CA SER A 3 -48.13 -17.79 -50.40
C SER A 3 -46.91 -18.17 -49.58
N LEU A 4 -47.11 -19.11 -48.68
CA LEU A 4 -46.15 -19.98 -48.03
C LEU A 4 -45.23 -20.63 -49.04
N ASP A 5 -43.97 -20.97 -48.65
CA ASP A 5 -43.53 -22.32 -48.78
C ASP A 5 -42.35 -22.66 -47.82
N LYS A 6 -42.54 -23.84 -47.24
CA LYS A 6 -41.64 -24.65 -46.44
C LYS A 6 -40.67 -25.42 -47.35
N LEU A 7 -39.56 -25.86 -46.81
CA LEU A 7 -38.95 -27.19 -46.96
C LEU A 7 -37.53 -27.13 -46.38
N GLN A 8 -37.23 -27.86 -45.40
CA GLN A 8 -36.98 -29.27 -45.09
C GLN A 8 -35.50 -29.57 -44.88
N LEU A 9 -35.29 -30.16 -43.71
CA LEU A 9 -34.15 -30.91 -43.20
C LEU A 9 -33.45 -31.81 -44.24
N THR A 10 -32.12 -31.92 -44.12
CA THR A 10 -31.43 -33.22 -44.24
C THR A 10 -30.28 -33.35 -43.22
N ASN A 11 -30.44 -34.32 -42.36
CA ASN A 11 -29.38 -34.96 -41.57
C ASN A 11 -28.37 -35.64 -42.50
N THR A 12 -27.07 -35.50 -42.20
CA THR A 12 -26.11 -36.55 -42.57
C THR A 12 -25.08 -36.71 -41.49
N THR A 13 -25.19 -37.75 -40.75
CA THR A 13 -24.23 -38.39 -39.88
C THR A 13 -23.08 -39.01 -40.66
N ARG A 14 -21.83 -38.86 -40.23
CA ARG A 14 -20.72 -39.86 -40.29
C ARG A 14 -19.48 -39.27 -39.63
N ASN A 15 -19.16 -39.70 -38.45
CA ASN A 15 -18.27 -40.80 -38.06
C ASN A 15 -16.77 -40.61 -38.33
N PHE A 16 -16.03 -40.65 -37.19
CA PHE A 16 -14.66 -41.14 -36.96
C PHE A 16 -13.47 -40.31 -37.44
N LEU A 17 -12.71 -39.74 -36.48
CA LEU A 17 -11.45 -40.32 -36.01
C LEU A 17 -10.91 -39.47 -34.86
N ARG A 18 -10.65 -40.08 -33.70
CA ARG A 18 -9.74 -39.54 -32.68
C ARG A 18 -8.31 -39.78 -33.12
N PRO A 19 -7.41 -38.83 -32.88
CA PRO A 19 -6.05 -39.14 -32.45
C PRO A 19 -5.94 -38.87 -30.96
N SER A 20 -5.34 -39.80 -30.30
CA SER A 20 -4.80 -39.76 -28.95
C SER A 20 -3.79 -38.62 -28.80
N ASP A 21 -4.15 -37.53 -28.14
CA ASP A 21 -3.17 -36.59 -27.63
C ASP A 21 -2.74 -37.03 -26.24
N ALA A 22 -1.62 -37.74 -26.24
CA ALA A 22 -0.79 -37.92 -25.03
C ALA A 22 -0.38 -36.56 -24.53
N GLY A 23 -0.81 -36.27 -23.28
CA GLY A 23 -0.56 -35.00 -22.59
C GLY A 23 0.89 -34.62 -22.58
N MET A 24 1.20 -33.58 -23.31
CA MET A 24 2.37 -32.75 -23.02
C MET A 24 1.96 -31.79 -21.87
N CYS A 25 2.12 -32.27 -20.65
CA CYS A 25 1.96 -31.45 -19.45
C CYS A 25 3.00 -30.33 -19.54
N ASP A 26 2.52 -29.11 -19.77
CA ASP A 26 3.35 -27.94 -19.98
C ASP A 26 4.28 -27.76 -18.77
N HIS A 27 5.58 -27.88 -19.01
CA HIS A 27 6.63 -27.75 -18.00
C HIS A 27 6.53 -26.42 -17.23
N THR A 28 6.01 -25.38 -17.88
CA THR A 28 5.77 -24.05 -17.32
C THR A 28 4.66 -24.08 -16.25
N THR A 29 3.61 -24.85 -16.47
CA THR A 29 2.51 -25.01 -15.50
C THR A 29 2.96 -25.79 -14.26
N MET A 30 3.83 -26.80 -14.44
CA MET A 30 4.41 -27.53 -13.32
C MET A 30 5.38 -26.69 -12.46
N ILE A 31 6.14 -25.80 -13.08
CA ILE A 31 7.03 -24.86 -12.37
C ILE A 31 6.20 -23.85 -11.57
N LYS A 32 5.14 -23.26 -12.17
CA LYS A 32 4.22 -22.32 -11.49
C LYS A 32 3.54 -22.97 -10.27
N THR A 33 3.10 -24.21 -10.37
CA THR A 33 2.46 -24.90 -9.22
C THR A 33 3.45 -25.29 -8.12
N LYS A 34 4.69 -25.68 -8.46
CA LYS A 34 5.77 -25.94 -7.49
C LYS A 34 6.14 -24.66 -6.74
N ASN A 35 6.23 -23.53 -7.42
CA ASN A 35 6.54 -22.23 -6.82
C ASN A 35 5.41 -21.77 -5.88
N ALA A 36 4.14 -21.93 -6.26
CA ALA A 36 3.00 -21.63 -5.40
C ALA A 36 2.98 -22.47 -4.11
N ARG A 37 3.33 -23.76 -4.22
CA ARG A 37 3.44 -24.66 -3.05
C ARG A 37 4.60 -24.27 -2.12
N ARG A 38 5.75 -23.91 -2.68
CA ARG A 38 6.91 -23.38 -1.91
C ARG A 38 6.56 -22.05 -1.21
N ARG A 39 5.87 -21.13 -1.89
CA ARG A 39 5.36 -19.90 -1.30
C ARG A 39 4.47 -20.15 -0.08
N ARG A 40 3.48 -21.06 -0.20
CA ARG A 40 2.57 -21.41 0.91
C ARG A 40 3.33 -22.00 2.12
N LEU A 41 4.32 -22.83 1.89
CA LEU A 41 5.14 -23.42 2.97
C LEU A 41 5.98 -22.37 3.71
N ARG A 42 6.50 -21.37 2.99
CA ARG A 42 7.28 -20.27 3.59
C ARG A 42 6.41 -19.33 4.42
N VAL A 43 5.25 -18.95 3.91
CA VAL A 43 4.27 -18.17 4.68
C VAL A 43 3.88 -18.89 5.97
N ARG A 44 3.72 -20.24 5.94
CA ARG A 44 3.47 -21.03 7.15
C ARG A 44 4.64 -20.98 8.14
N LYS A 45 5.90 -21.06 7.67
CA LYS A 45 7.10 -20.98 8.53
C LYS A 45 7.27 -19.60 9.14
N LEU A 46 7.06 -18.53 8.35
CA LEU A 46 7.06 -17.14 8.84
C LEU A 46 6.00 -16.94 9.92
N ARG A 47 4.76 -17.38 9.66
CA ARG A 47 3.66 -17.31 10.61
C ARG A 47 3.98 -17.96 11.94
N TYR A 48 4.57 -19.17 11.91
CA TYR A 48 4.95 -19.91 13.13
C TYR A 48 6.07 -19.20 13.90
N LYS A 49 7.12 -18.71 13.19
CA LYS A 49 8.22 -17.98 13.82
C LYS A 49 7.75 -16.68 14.47
N TRP A 50 6.86 -15.94 13.80
CA TRP A 50 6.30 -14.70 14.31
C TRP A 50 5.38 -14.92 15.50
N GLN A 51 4.50 -15.91 15.45
CA GLN A 51 3.63 -16.24 16.59
C GLN A 51 4.46 -16.53 17.85
N ARG A 52 5.56 -17.26 17.73
CA ARG A 52 6.46 -17.50 18.87
C ARG A 52 7.16 -16.23 19.36
N LYS A 53 7.62 -15.34 18.46
CA LYS A 53 8.25 -14.08 18.84
C LYS A 53 7.28 -13.11 19.54
N VAL A 54 6.05 -13.04 19.06
CA VAL A 54 5.02 -12.19 19.65
C VAL A 54 4.63 -12.73 21.02
N HIS A 55 4.43 -14.05 21.18
CA HIS A 55 4.12 -14.67 22.47
C HIS A 55 5.23 -14.46 23.50
N ALA A 56 6.49 -14.70 23.13
CA ALA A 56 7.63 -14.44 24.00
C ALA A 56 7.78 -12.97 24.41
N ALA A 57 7.33 -12.05 23.55
CA ALA A 57 7.36 -10.60 23.81
C ALA A 57 6.21 -10.15 24.75
N GLU A 58 5.08 -10.84 24.74
CA GLU A 58 3.94 -10.62 25.63
C GLU A 58 4.18 -11.20 27.04
N GLU A 59 4.92 -12.30 27.15
CA GLU A 59 5.21 -12.98 28.42
C GLU A 59 6.45 -12.42 29.15
N GLY A 60 7.17 -11.44 28.60
CA GLY A 60 8.30 -10.79 29.26
C GLY A 60 9.53 -11.69 29.46
N GLU A 61 9.56 -12.88 28.87
CA GLU A 61 10.69 -13.79 28.94
C GLU A 61 11.83 -13.38 27.99
N GLY A 62 12.96 -13.13 28.59
CA GLY A 62 14.17 -12.65 27.94
C GLY A 62 14.81 -13.65 26.99
N ASP A 63 15.69 -13.13 26.19
CA ASP A 63 16.50 -13.61 25.07
C ASP A 63 17.21 -14.99 25.16
N GLU A 64 16.95 -15.86 26.12
CA GLU A 64 17.78 -17.06 26.36
C GLU A 64 17.38 -18.35 25.62
N LEU A 65 16.35 -18.37 24.77
CA LEU A 65 15.87 -19.63 24.15
C LEU A 65 16.20 -19.79 22.65
N LEU A 66 17.20 -19.13 22.11
CA LEU A 66 17.52 -19.20 20.67
C LEU A 66 18.81 -20.00 20.30
N GLU A 67 19.49 -20.64 21.23
CA GLU A 67 20.74 -21.34 20.92
C GLU A 67 20.69 -22.88 20.85
N ASN A 68 19.56 -23.52 20.94
CA ASN A 68 19.52 -24.98 20.82
C ASN A 68 18.82 -25.49 19.55
N GLY A 69 19.62 -25.81 18.57
CA GLY A 69 19.57 -27.01 17.73
C GLY A 69 18.36 -27.20 16.83
N VAL A 70 18.35 -26.57 15.66
CA VAL A 70 17.73 -27.18 14.48
C VAL A 70 18.72 -27.10 13.34
N SER A 71 19.20 -28.29 12.92
CA SER A 71 20.09 -28.52 11.79
C SER A 71 19.68 -27.69 10.56
N GLU A 72 20.66 -26.98 9.99
CA GLU A 72 20.58 -26.25 8.75
C GLU A 72 20.22 -27.19 7.59
N SER A 73 18.98 -27.27 7.21
CA SER A 73 18.61 -27.68 5.87
C SER A 73 18.56 -26.42 5.00
N ASN A 74 19.54 -26.33 4.10
CA ASN A 74 19.68 -25.32 3.06
C ASN A 74 18.34 -25.07 2.33
N CYS A 75 17.64 -23.99 2.65
CA CYS A 75 16.54 -23.45 1.90
C CYS A 75 16.81 -21.96 1.74
N ASP A 76 17.26 -21.54 0.56
CA ASP A 76 17.51 -20.16 0.23
C ASP A 76 16.33 -19.25 0.59
N PRO A 77 16.57 -18.19 1.37
CA PRO A 77 15.55 -17.18 1.75
C PRO A 77 15.12 -16.31 0.58
N VAL A 78 15.86 -16.34 -0.52
CA VAL A 78 15.82 -15.37 -1.63
C VAL A 78 14.50 -15.35 -2.43
N LEU A 79 13.67 -16.39 -2.38
CA LEU A 79 12.55 -16.54 -3.30
C LEU A 79 11.18 -15.98 -2.84
N LEU A 80 11.07 -15.29 -1.68
CA LEU A 80 9.83 -14.62 -1.28
C LEU A 80 9.68 -13.23 -1.89
N PHE A 81 10.75 -12.69 -2.41
CA PHE A 81 10.92 -11.31 -2.78
C PHE A 81 11.41 -11.13 -4.23
N GLU A 82 11.02 -12.03 -5.14
CA GLU A 82 11.45 -11.98 -6.55
C GLU A 82 10.95 -10.74 -7.33
N ASN A 83 10.14 -9.86 -6.72
CA ASN A 83 9.70 -8.58 -7.28
C ASN A 83 9.62 -7.51 -6.17
N GLU A 84 10.67 -7.39 -5.36
CA GLU A 84 10.79 -6.31 -4.39
C GLU A 84 11.42 -5.09 -5.03
N SER A 85 10.81 -3.94 -4.80
CA SER A 85 11.53 -2.69 -4.83
C SER A 85 11.87 -2.31 -3.39
N ILE A 86 13.14 -2.35 -3.04
CA ILE A 86 13.64 -1.84 -1.76
C ILE A 86 14.48 -0.62 -2.10
N SER A 87 14.05 0.53 -1.62
CA SER A 87 14.84 1.75 -1.68
C SER A 87 15.01 2.30 -0.27
N ALA A 88 16.20 2.77 0.03
CA ALA A 88 16.49 3.45 1.28
C ALA A 88 17.50 4.55 1.01
N SER A 89 17.37 5.68 1.70
CA SER A 89 18.38 6.73 1.61
C SER A 89 19.68 6.29 2.26
N ASP A 90 20.82 6.66 1.68
CA ASP A 90 22.14 6.44 2.27
C ASP A 90 22.28 7.06 3.67
N SER A 91 21.55 8.17 3.91
CA SER A 91 21.45 8.82 5.21
C SER A 91 20.62 8.05 6.25
N GLY A 92 19.85 7.03 5.82
CA GLY A 92 18.94 6.27 6.68
C GLY A 92 17.74 7.07 7.18
N VAL A 93 17.32 8.11 6.47
CA VAL A 93 16.16 8.93 6.82
C VAL A 93 14.85 8.22 6.51
N TYR A 94 14.79 7.45 5.43
CA TYR A 94 13.60 6.66 5.07
C TYR A 94 13.97 5.32 4.47
N SER A 95 12.97 4.45 4.39
CA SER A 95 13.00 3.24 3.56
C SER A 95 11.59 2.95 3.05
N GLU A 96 11.52 2.50 1.81
CA GLU A 96 10.30 2.02 1.18
C GLU A 96 10.45 0.57 0.73
N ILE A 97 9.39 -0.19 0.83
CA ILE A 97 9.31 -1.57 0.33
C ILE A 97 7.94 -1.81 -0.26
N SER A 98 7.92 -2.39 -1.45
CA SER A 98 6.70 -2.86 -2.10
C SER A 98 6.86 -4.30 -2.54
N ILE A 99 5.88 -5.14 -2.23
CA ILE A 99 5.86 -6.55 -2.64
C ILE A 99 4.51 -6.95 -3.21
N ILE A 100 4.53 -7.81 -4.21
CA ILE A 100 3.32 -8.33 -4.84
C ILE A 100 2.44 -9.19 -3.91
N GLY A 101 3.01 -9.70 -2.80
CA GLY A 101 2.29 -10.54 -1.86
C GLY A 101 1.72 -11.81 -2.48
N ARG A 102 0.38 -11.98 -2.38
CA ARG A 102 -0.33 -13.14 -2.93
C ARG A 102 -1.11 -12.84 -4.20
N ARG A 103 -1.10 -11.59 -4.66
CA ARG A 103 -1.72 -11.17 -5.91
C ARG A 103 -0.97 -11.74 -7.11
N LYS A 104 -1.53 -11.62 -8.29
CA LYS A 104 -0.89 -12.00 -9.55
C LYS A 104 -0.14 -10.85 -10.18
N GLU A 105 -0.60 -9.64 -9.93
CA GLU A 105 -0.11 -8.39 -10.48
C GLU A 105 0.24 -7.42 -9.36
N MET A 106 1.16 -6.54 -9.61
CA MET A 106 1.53 -5.45 -8.72
C MET A 106 0.79 -4.21 -9.19
N GLU A 107 -0.13 -3.73 -8.37
CA GLU A 107 -0.93 -2.54 -8.65
C GLU A 107 -0.57 -1.38 -7.71
N ASP A 108 0.17 -1.67 -6.62
CA ASP A 108 0.71 -0.64 -5.73
C ASP A 108 1.90 0.07 -6.35
N GLU A 109 2.01 1.36 -6.04
CA GLU A 109 3.17 2.21 -6.37
C GLU A 109 3.55 3.06 -5.16
N VAL A 110 4.80 3.49 -5.12
CA VAL A 110 5.31 4.38 -4.08
C VAL A 110 6.11 5.53 -4.71
N ARG A 111 6.12 6.67 -4.04
CA ARG A 111 6.96 7.81 -4.42
C ARG A 111 7.57 8.46 -3.20
N VAL A 112 8.87 8.66 -3.25
CA VAL A 112 9.61 9.50 -2.33
C VAL A 112 10.33 10.58 -3.13
N GLU A 113 10.24 11.82 -2.66
CA GLU A 113 10.94 12.96 -3.25
C GLU A 113 11.47 13.83 -2.12
N LEU A 114 12.77 13.70 -1.84
CA LEU A 114 13.44 14.51 -0.85
C LEU A 114 13.79 15.88 -1.44
N GLY A 115 13.52 16.94 -0.69
CA GLY A 115 13.72 18.31 -1.16
C GLY A 115 12.81 18.62 -2.36
N LEU A 116 11.56 18.17 -2.31
CA LEU A 116 10.53 18.38 -3.34
C LEU A 116 10.49 19.84 -3.81
N THR A 117 10.54 20.77 -2.88
CA THR A 117 10.62 22.21 -3.14
C THR A 117 11.15 22.93 -1.90
N ALA A 118 11.53 24.19 -2.06
CA ALA A 118 11.98 25.05 -0.97
C ALA A 118 11.30 26.42 -1.07
N ILE A 119 10.80 26.91 0.06
CA ILE A 119 10.26 28.27 0.20
C ILE A 119 10.94 28.91 1.41
N ASN A 120 11.48 30.12 1.23
CA ASN A 120 12.17 30.86 2.31
C ASN A 120 13.20 29.98 3.05
N ASP A 121 14.01 29.20 2.30
CA ASP A 121 14.98 28.23 2.81
C ASP A 121 14.38 27.00 3.53
N GLU A 122 13.06 26.89 3.66
CA GLU A 122 12.40 25.71 4.18
C GLU A 122 12.22 24.66 3.07
N LYS A 123 12.74 23.46 3.32
CA LYS A 123 12.64 22.31 2.41
C LYS A 123 11.48 21.42 2.83
N TYR A 124 10.75 20.96 1.82
CA TYR A 124 9.68 20.00 1.98
C TYR A 124 10.06 18.67 1.35
N ASP A 125 9.83 17.58 2.07
CA ASP A 125 9.97 16.21 1.56
C ASP A 125 8.58 15.63 1.30
N PHE A 126 8.46 14.82 0.24
CA PHE A 126 7.19 14.20 -0.15
C PHE A 126 7.31 12.69 -0.12
N PHE A 127 6.31 12.03 0.47
CA PHE A 127 6.16 10.59 0.54
C PHE A 127 4.74 10.21 0.16
N ALA A 128 4.56 9.17 -0.66
CA ALA A 128 3.23 8.69 -0.99
C ALA A 128 3.19 7.19 -1.29
N VAL A 129 2.08 6.57 -0.91
CA VAL A 129 1.70 5.21 -1.28
C VAL A 129 0.43 5.30 -2.10
N TYR A 130 0.41 4.61 -3.23
CA TYR A 130 -0.69 4.52 -4.18
C TYR A 130 -1.08 3.06 -4.29
N ASP A 131 -2.29 2.72 -3.85
CA ASP A 131 -2.86 1.39 -3.92
C ASP A 131 -3.81 1.33 -5.11
N GLY A 132 -3.34 0.76 -6.21
CA GLY A 132 -4.05 0.68 -7.47
C GLY A 132 -5.07 -0.46 -7.49
N HIS A 133 -6.18 -0.24 -8.16
CA HIS A 133 -7.20 -1.27 -8.37
C HIS A 133 -7.81 -1.21 -9.76
N GLY A 134 -8.14 -2.40 -10.29
CA GLY A 134 -8.61 -2.55 -11.67
C GLY A 134 -7.51 -2.38 -12.72
N GLY A 135 -6.26 -2.27 -12.29
CA GLY A 135 -5.05 -2.05 -13.07
C GLY A 135 -4.11 -1.05 -12.40
N ALA A 136 -2.82 -1.12 -12.65
CA ALA A 136 -1.80 -0.25 -12.06
C ALA A 136 -1.72 1.16 -12.66
N GLN A 137 -2.41 1.42 -13.79
CA GLN A 137 -2.17 2.60 -14.63
C GLN A 137 -2.42 3.92 -13.89
N VAL A 138 -3.49 4.00 -13.07
CA VAL A 138 -3.79 5.22 -12.32
C VAL A 138 -2.75 5.44 -11.22
N ALA A 139 -2.38 4.39 -10.48
CA ALA A 139 -1.32 4.48 -9.47
C ALA A 139 0.02 4.95 -10.09
N GLN A 140 0.39 4.42 -11.26
CA GLN A 140 1.59 4.83 -12.00
C GLN A 140 1.55 6.31 -12.40
N VAL A 141 0.44 6.78 -12.96
CA VAL A 141 0.29 8.20 -13.31
C VAL A 141 0.35 9.09 -12.07
N CYS A 142 -0.30 8.69 -10.97
CA CYS A 142 -0.24 9.42 -9.70
C CYS A 142 1.20 9.50 -9.17
N ARG A 143 1.95 8.39 -9.20
CA ARG A 143 3.36 8.34 -8.80
C ARG A 143 4.22 9.35 -9.58
N GLU A 144 3.99 9.49 -10.87
CA GLU A 144 4.79 10.38 -11.73
C GLU A 144 4.37 11.85 -11.65
N ARG A 145 3.13 12.15 -11.22
CA ARG A 145 2.56 13.49 -11.37
C ARG A 145 2.20 14.20 -10.07
N LEU A 146 1.64 13.50 -9.06
CA LEU A 146 1.06 14.14 -7.89
C LEU A 146 2.09 15.01 -7.12
N HIS A 147 3.31 14.49 -6.90
CA HIS A 147 4.37 15.25 -6.22
C HIS A 147 4.74 16.55 -6.94
N ARG A 148 4.71 16.56 -8.29
CA ARG A 148 4.98 17.76 -9.08
C ARG A 148 3.86 18.79 -8.97
N ILE A 149 2.60 18.32 -8.98
CA ILE A 149 1.44 19.18 -8.76
C ILE A 149 1.52 19.82 -7.38
N VAL A 150 1.86 19.05 -6.35
CA VAL A 150 2.05 19.55 -4.98
C VAL A 150 3.16 20.59 -4.93
N ALA A 151 4.32 20.34 -5.56
CA ALA A 151 5.43 21.29 -5.63
C ALA A 151 5.03 22.60 -6.28
N GLU A 152 4.35 22.53 -7.43
CA GLU A 152 3.85 23.71 -8.16
C GLU A 152 2.91 24.56 -7.28
N GLU A 153 2.00 23.91 -6.57
CA GLU A 153 1.01 24.59 -5.70
C GLU A 153 1.67 25.20 -4.44
N ILE A 154 2.67 24.53 -3.86
CA ILE A 154 3.44 25.05 -2.71
C ILE A 154 4.19 26.32 -3.13
N VAL A 155 4.94 26.26 -4.23
CA VAL A 155 5.73 27.42 -4.74
C VAL A 155 4.83 28.62 -5.06
N ALA A 156 3.61 28.38 -5.53
CA ALA A 156 2.68 29.45 -5.90
C ALA A 156 2.13 30.23 -4.69
N ARG A 157 2.24 29.71 -3.45
CA ARG A 157 1.55 30.30 -2.27
C ARG A 157 2.43 30.86 -1.18
N GLY A 158 3.62 30.30 -0.96
CA GLY A 158 4.48 30.70 0.16
C GLY A 158 4.08 30.06 1.49
N GLU A 159 4.17 30.81 2.60
CA GLU A 159 3.78 30.34 3.93
C GLU A 159 2.28 30.01 4.00
N MET A 160 1.96 28.91 4.68
CA MET A 160 0.60 28.37 4.71
C MET A 160 0.15 28.04 6.13
N ASP A 161 -1.09 28.36 6.43
CA ASP A 161 -1.80 27.86 7.60
C ASP A 161 -2.46 26.49 7.33
N GLU A 162 -3.06 25.88 8.36
CA GLU A 162 -3.74 24.59 8.26
C GLU A 162 -4.86 24.58 7.20
N ALA A 163 -5.63 25.67 7.12
CA ALA A 163 -6.72 25.79 6.17
C ALA A 163 -6.21 25.93 4.74
N GLU A 164 -5.07 26.58 4.54
CA GLU A 164 -4.42 26.71 3.23
C GLU A 164 -3.82 25.39 2.78
N TRP A 165 -3.16 24.63 3.66
CA TRP A 165 -2.71 23.29 3.39
C TRP A 165 -3.86 22.38 2.95
N THR A 166 -4.99 22.44 3.67
CA THR A 166 -6.18 21.66 3.32
C THR A 166 -6.67 21.99 1.91
N ARG A 167 -6.84 23.29 1.60
CA ARG A 167 -7.27 23.74 0.27
C ARG A 167 -6.25 23.40 -0.83
N LEU A 168 -4.97 23.44 -0.52
CA LEU A 168 -3.91 23.09 -1.46
C LEU A 168 -4.01 21.61 -1.83
N MET A 169 -4.04 20.73 -0.84
CA MET A 169 -4.09 19.29 -1.08
C MET A 169 -5.39 18.88 -1.77
N GLU A 170 -6.54 19.46 -1.40
CA GLU A 170 -7.80 19.22 -2.10
C GLU A 170 -7.69 19.55 -3.60
N ARG A 171 -7.09 20.69 -3.96
CA ARG A 171 -6.88 21.07 -5.38
C ARG A 171 -5.89 20.17 -6.10
N CYS A 172 -4.82 19.74 -5.42
CA CYS A 172 -3.86 18.83 -6.00
C CYS A 172 -4.50 17.50 -6.40
N PHE A 173 -5.35 16.95 -5.53
CA PHE A 173 -6.06 15.70 -5.80
C PHE A 173 -7.13 15.89 -6.87
N GLU A 174 -7.88 16.99 -6.86
CA GLU A 174 -8.85 17.33 -7.91
C GLU A 174 -8.16 17.47 -9.28
N ARG A 175 -7.03 18.19 -9.35
CA ARG A 175 -6.25 18.33 -10.58
C ARG A 175 -5.71 16.98 -11.05
N MET A 176 -5.20 16.15 -10.13
CA MET A 176 -4.70 14.81 -10.46
C MET A 176 -5.81 13.92 -11.04
N ASP A 177 -6.98 13.93 -10.41
CA ASP A 177 -8.16 13.19 -10.86
C ASP A 177 -8.64 13.67 -12.25
N GLY A 178 -8.59 14.99 -12.50
CA GLY A 178 -8.88 15.57 -13.81
C GLY A 178 -7.88 15.14 -14.89
N GLU A 179 -6.57 15.09 -14.58
CA GLU A 179 -5.54 14.60 -15.50
C GLU A 179 -5.78 13.12 -15.86
N VAL A 180 -6.12 12.28 -14.87
CA VAL A 180 -6.44 10.86 -15.07
C VAL A 180 -7.71 10.69 -15.89
N SER A 181 -8.78 11.42 -15.56
CA SER A 181 -10.09 11.33 -16.24
C SER A 181 -10.02 11.78 -17.71
N SER A 182 -9.11 12.69 -18.04
CA SER A 182 -8.89 13.12 -19.43
C SER A 182 -8.08 12.12 -20.26
N GLY A 183 -7.56 11.05 -19.63
CA GLY A 183 -6.73 10.02 -20.26
C GLY A 183 -7.52 9.05 -21.16
N ALA A 184 -6.87 7.94 -21.52
CA ALA A 184 -7.44 6.92 -22.39
C ALA A 184 -8.70 6.28 -21.79
N ALA A 185 -9.64 5.83 -22.63
CA ALA A 185 -10.91 5.20 -22.22
C ALA A 185 -10.72 3.99 -21.27
N VAL A 186 -9.59 3.29 -21.37
CA VAL A 186 -9.21 2.18 -20.48
C VAL A 186 -9.10 2.60 -19.01
N MET A 187 -8.74 3.85 -18.73
CA MET A 187 -8.58 4.36 -17.35
C MET A 187 -9.88 4.64 -16.63
N LYS A 188 -11.04 4.60 -17.31
CA LYS A 188 -12.33 4.93 -16.70
C LYS A 188 -12.80 3.98 -15.61
N THR A 189 -12.29 2.74 -15.61
CA THR A 189 -12.63 1.69 -14.64
C THR A 189 -11.46 1.34 -13.72
N VAL A 190 -10.40 2.13 -13.75
CA VAL A 190 -9.19 1.97 -12.96
C VAL A 190 -9.11 3.12 -11.96
N GLY A 191 -8.69 2.82 -10.75
CA GLY A 191 -8.51 3.82 -9.72
C GLY A 191 -7.31 3.54 -8.83
N SER A 192 -7.03 4.47 -7.93
CA SER A 192 -6.02 4.31 -6.90
C SER A 192 -6.44 4.99 -5.61
N ALA A 193 -6.40 4.25 -4.49
CA ALA A 193 -6.32 4.88 -3.19
C ALA A 193 -4.95 5.53 -3.03
N VAL A 194 -4.89 6.64 -2.29
CA VAL A 194 -3.67 7.44 -2.12
C VAL A 194 -3.55 7.96 -0.71
N VAL A 195 -2.42 7.69 -0.06
CA VAL A 195 -1.98 8.42 1.12
C VAL A 195 -0.67 9.13 0.80
N SER A 196 -0.62 10.44 1.03
CA SER A 196 0.58 11.25 0.84
C SER A 196 0.92 12.04 2.09
N ALA A 197 2.20 12.29 2.30
CA ALA A 197 2.72 13.14 3.37
C ALA A 197 3.69 14.17 2.80
N VAL A 198 3.49 15.43 3.16
CA VAL A 198 4.47 16.51 2.96
C VAL A 198 5.06 16.82 4.33
N ILE A 199 6.38 16.72 4.44
CA ILE A 199 7.10 16.93 5.70
C ILE A 199 7.96 18.17 5.57
N GLY A 200 7.60 19.20 6.32
CA GLY A 200 8.39 20.41 6.50
C GLY A 200 9.15 20.39 7.83
N LYS A 201 9.76 21.52 8.16
CA LYS A 201 10.45 21.71 9.45
C LYS A 201 9.46 21.79 10.61
N GLU A 202 8.36 22.51 10.42
CA GLU A 202 7.39 22.83 11.48
C GLU A 202 6.17 21.91 11.48
N GLU A 203 5.92 21.18 10.38
CA GLU A 203 4.68 20.42 10.21
C GLU A 203 4.84 19.15 9.38
N VAL A 204 3.90 18.23 9.61
CA VAL A 204 3.60 17.07 8.76
C VAL A 204 2.19 17.23 8.26
N VAL A 205 2.02 17.29 6.94
CA VAL A 205 0.73 17.39 6.25
C VAL A 205 0.45 16.04 5.61
N VAL A 206 -0.61 15.37 6.06
CA VAL A 206 -1.06 14.09 5.47
C VAL A 206 -2.36 14.31 4.72
N ALA A 207 -2.41 13.86 3.46
CA ALA A 207 -3.63 13.82 2.66
C ALA A 207 -3.95 12.37 2.29
N ASN A 208 -5.14 11.92 2.67
CA ASN A 208 -5.60 10.56 2.40
C ASN A 208 -6.88 10.56 1.57
N CYS A 209 -6.90 9.76 0.51
CA CYS A 209 -8.04 9.52 -0.37
C CYS A 209 -8.13 8.02 -0.66
N GLY A 210 -8.84 7.29 0.17
CA GLY A 210 -8.96 5.83 0.10
C GLY A 210 -8.67 5.17 1.44
N ASP A 211 -8.26 3.93 1.39
CA ASP A 211 -8.04 3.07 2.55
C ASP A 211 -6.57 2.69 2.80
N CYS A 212 -5.64 3.40 2.17
CA CYS A 212 -4.28 3.57 2.66
C CYS A 212 -4.27 4.33 3.98
N ARG A 213 -3.19 4.24 4.76
CA ARG A 213 -3.11 4.92 6.06
C ARG A 213 -1.72 5.43 6.37
N ALA A 214 -1.69 6.58 7.11
CA ALA A 214 -0.50 7.14 7.71
C ALA A 214 -0.60 7.14 9.24
N VAL A 215 0.47 6.71 9.92
CA VAL A 215 0.54 6.64 11.39
C VAL A 215 1.84 7.25 11.87
N LEU A 216 1.75 8.22 12.78
CA LEU A 216 2.87 8.86 13.43
C LEU A 216 3.18 8.15 14.76
N GLY A 217 4.44 7.75 14.95
CA GLY A 217 4.97 7.38 16.26
C GLY A 217 5.41 8.64 17.01
N ARG A 218 4.76 8.95 18.14
CA ARG A 218 5.07 10.11 18.98
C ARG A 218 5.02 9.72 20.45
N ASP A 219 6.12 9.92 21.17
CA ASP A 219 6.22 9.71 22.63
C ASP A 219 5.70 8.33 23.08
N GLY A 220 6.07 7.26 22.37
CA GLY A 220 5.60 5.92 22.65
C GLY A 220 4.19 5.59 22.13
N ILE A 221 3.42 6.56 21.61
CA ILE A 221 2.03 6.40 21.17
C ILE A 221 1.98 6.23 19.65
N ALA A 222 1.00 5.47 19.16
CA ALA A 222 0.65 5.40 17.74
C ALA A 222 -0.47 6.41 17.46
N LEU A 223 -0.17 7.48 16.74
CA LEU A 223 -1.12 8.53 16.39
C LEU A 223 -1.53 8.38 14.92
N PRO A 224 -2.77 7.97 14.60
CA PRO A 224 -3.24 7.93 13.24
C PRO A 224 -3.36 9.36 12.69
N LEU A 225 -2.77 9.63 11.53
CA LEU A 225 -2.88 10.90 10.83
C LEU A 225 -3.86 10.83 9.65
N SER A 226 -4.49 9.68 9.45
CA SER A 226 -5.56 9.49 8.46
C SER A 226 -6.58 8.47 8.96
N ASN A 227 -7.80 8.54 8.42
CA ASN A 227 -8.86 7.58 8.64
C ASN A 227 -9.22 6.92 7.31
N ASP A 228 -9.31 5.60 7.28
CA ASP A 228 -9.63 4.84 6.07
C ASP A 228 -11.02 5.22 5.54
N HIS A 229 -11.12 5.44 4.24
CA HIS A 229 -12.39 5.72 3.57
C HIS A 229 -13.09 4.40 3.17
N LYS A 230 -13.50 3.63 4.16
CA LYS A 230 -14.29 2.41 3.90
C LYS A 230 -15.77 2.78 3.67
N PRO A 231 -16.47 2.17 2.70
CA PRO A 231 -17.87 2.51 2.37
C PRO A 231 -18.85 2.34 3.53
N GLY A 232 -18.51 1.53 4.53
CA GLY A 232 -19.31 1.33 5.75
C GLY A 232 -19.08 2.37 6.85
N ARG A 233 -18.12 3.30 6.70
CA ARG A 233 -17.90 4.43 7.62
C ARG A 233 -19.13 5.34 7.57
N ALA A 234 -19.68 5.69 8.71
CA ALA A 234 -21.02 6.29 8.82
C ALA A 234 -21.19 7.57 7.98
N ASP A 235 -20.19 8.43 7.92
CA ASP A 235 -20.18 9.66 7.13
C ASP A 235 -20.08 9.37 5.63
N GLU A 236 -19.22 8.42 5.21
CA GLU A 236 -19.08 8.01 3.83
C GLU A 236 -20.35 7.30 3.31
N LEU A 237 -20.93 6.40 4.12
CA LEU A 237 -22.20 5.76 3.81
C LEU A 237 -23.30 6.82 3.55
N LYS A 238 -23.45 7.77 4.49
CA LYS A 238 -24.43 8.87 4.35
C LYS A 238 -24.17 9.71 3.10
N ARG A 239 -22.91 10.02 2.78
CA ARG A 239 -22.52 10.78 1.59
C ARG A 239 -22.93 10.04 0.30
N ILE A 240 -22.59 8.73 0.23
CA ILE A 240 -22.90 7.88 -0.93
C ILE A 240 -24.41 7.77 -1.14
N GLU A 241 -25.17 7.50 -0.08
CA GLU A 241 -26.63 7.36 -0.15
C GLU A 241 -27.32 8.70 -0.49
N SER A 242 -26.82 9.81 0.05
CA SER A 242 -27.32 11.15 -0.27
C SER A 242 -27.07 11.53 -1.74
N ALA A 243 -26.02 10.97 -2.37
CA ALA A 243 -25.77 11.12 -3.79
C ALA A 243 -26.63 10.18 -4.67
N GLY A 244 -27.49 9.33 -4.07
CA GLY A 244 -28.32 8.35 -4.76
C GLY A 244 -27.65 7.00 -4.99
N GLY A 245 -26.45 6.78 -4.43
CA GLY A 245 -25.73 5.51 -4.48
C GLY A 245 -26.24 4.50 -3.46
N ARG A 246 -25.64 3.33 -3.46
CA ARG A 246 -25.90 2.25 -2.49
C ARG A 246 -24.61 1.62 -2.05
N VAL A 247 -24.55 1.24 -0.77
CA VAL A 247 -23.46 0.41 -0.23
C VAL A 247 -24.01 -0.98 0.05
N ILE A 248 -23.36 -1.99 -0.50
CA ILE A 248 -23.77 -3.39 -0.36
C ILE A 248 -22.74 -4.10 0.51
N ASN A 249 -23.21 -4.77 1.56
CA ASN A 249 -22.34 -5.60 2.40
C ASN A 249 -22.36 -7.04 1.90
N TRP A 250 -21.33 -7.41 1.14
CA TRP A 250 -21.10 -8.76 0.65
C TRP A 250 -19.67 -9.16 1.02
N ASN A 251 -19.51 -9.73 2.20
CA ASN A 251 -18.18 -10.06 2.73
C ASN A 251 -17.25 -8.82 2.76
N GLY A 252 -17.82 -7.68 3.22
CA GLY A 252 -17.25 -6.34 3.23
C GLY A 252 -18.17 -5.32 2.52
N TYR A 253 -18.13 -4.09 2.99
CA TYR A 253 -18.92 -2.98 2.40
C TYR A 253 -18.33 -2.55 1.07
N ARG A 254 -19.18 -2.44 0.04
CA ARG A 254 -18.76 -2.01 -1.31
C ARG A 254 -19.73 -0.99 -1.89
N VAL A 255 -19.18 0.06 -2.51
CA VAL A 255 -19.96 1.02 -3.30
C VAL A 255 -20.54 0.27 -4.50
N LEU A 256 -21.86 0.31 -4.65
CA LEU A 256 -22.63 -0.42 -5.67
C LEU A 256 -22.31 -1.93 -5.75
N GLY A 257 -21.74 -2.51 -4.69
CA GLY A 257 -21.28 -3.91 -4.68
C GLY A 257 -19.96 -4.15 -5.43
N VAL A 258 -19.27 -3.10 -5.86
CA VAL A 258 -18.05 -3.17 -6.69
C VAL A 258 -16.81 -2.81 -5.88
N LEU A 259 -16.69 -1.56 -5.43
CA LEU A 259 -15.46 -1.01 -4.87
C LEU A 259 -15.45 -1.02 -3.34
N ALA A 260 -14.37 -1.51 -2.73
CA ALA A 260 -14.21 -1.64 -1.27
C ALA A 260 -13.79 -0.33 -0.58
N THR A 261 -13.37 0.68 -1.33
CA THR A 261 -13.11 2.03 -0.83
C THR A 261 -14.21 3.01 -1.29
N SER A 262 -14.40 4.10 -0.56
CA SER A 262 -15.40 5.15 -0.89
C SER A 262 -14.77 6.39 -1.51
N ARG A 263 -13.44 6.48 -1.53
CA ARG A 263 -12.69 7.55 -2.19
C ARG A 263 -11.48 6.99 -2.92
N SER A 264 -11.19 7.54 -4.09
CA SER A 264 -10.02 7.21 -4.92
C SER A 264 -9.80 8.30 -5.96
N ILE A 265 -8.61 8.31 -6.57
CA ILE A 265 -8.35 9.01 -7.83
C ILE A 265 -8.72 8.06 -8.97
N GLY A 266 -9.41 8.57 -9.99
CA GLY A 266 -9.93 7.76 -11.10
C GLY A 266 -11.36 7.29 -10.85
N ASP A 267 -11.64 6.01 -11.12
CA ASP A 267 -12.95 5.38 -10.96
C ASP A 267 -14.12 6.18 -11.56
N GLU A 268 -13.91 6.74 -12.73
CA GLU A 268 -14.85 7.65 -13.41
C GLU A 268 -16.27 7.07 -13.48
N TYR A 269 -16.39 5.75 -13.66
CA TYR A 269 -17.67 5.04 -13.76
C TYR A 269 -18.44 4.94 -12.43
N LEU A 270 -17.79 5.23 -11.28
CA LEU A 270 -18.41 5.22 -9.95
C LEU A 270 -18.72 6.63 -9.42
N LYS A 271 -18.38 7.67 -10.16
CA LYS A 271 -18.77 9.04 -9.79
C LYS A 271 -20.28 9.22 -9.92
N PRO A 272 -20.95 9.98 -9.04
CA PRO A 272 -20.39 10.79 -7.95
C PRO A 272 -20.27 10.04 -6.61
N PHE A 273 -20.41 8.73 -6.56
CA PHE A 273 -20.43 7.95 -5.32
C PHE A 273 -19.02 7.76 -4.73
N VAL A 274 -18.05 7.53 -5.58
CA VAL A 274 -16.62 7.56 -5.26
C VAL A 274 -16.09 8.93 -5.66
N ILE A 275 -15.33 9.58 -4.75
CA ILE A 275 -14.80 10.93 -4.95
C ILE A 275 -13.30 10.96 -4.72
N SER A 276 -12.61 11.90 -5.35
CA SER A 276 -11.16 12.11 -5.23
C SER A 276 -10.77 13.13 -4.15
N LYS A 277 -11.74 13.67 -3.41
CA LYS A 277 -11.47 14.64 -2.35
C LYS A 277 -10.77 13.99 -1.16
N PRO A 278 -9.52 14.38 -0.79
CA PRO A 278 -8.82 13.82 0.35
C PRO A 278 -9.37 14.34 1.69
N GLU A 279 -9.17 13.58 2.76
CA GLU A 279 -9.12 14.13 4.11
C GLU A 279 -7.69 14.58 4.38
N VAL A 280 -7.52 15.79 4.93
CA VAL A 280 -6.21 16.38 5.18
C VAL A 280 -6.03 16.61 6.67
N THR A 281 -4.90 16.16 7.20
CA THR A 281 -4.50 16.37 8.59
C THR A 281 -3.18 17.13 8.60
N VAL A 282 -3.17 18.29 9.26
CA VAL A 282 -1.97 19.09 9.49
C VAL A 282 -1.54 18.93 10.94
N THR A 283 -0.33 18.47 11.17
CA THR A 283 0.18 18.17 12.51
C THR A 283 1.48 18.92 12.73
N LYS A 284 1.54 19.77 13.76
CA LYS A 284 2.79 20.43 14.16
C LYS A 284 3.81 19.39 14.61
N ARG A 285 5.03 19.55 14.14
CA ARG A 285 6.16 18.72 14.54
C ARG A 285 6.61 19.04 15.95
N THR A 286 7.10 18.03 16.62
CA THR A 286 7.64 18.14 17.97
C THR A 286 8.91 17.28 18.08
N GLU A 287 9.75 17.55 19.07
CA GLU A 287 10.93 16.72 19.37
C GLU A 287 10.56 15.29 19.79
N LYS A 288 9.29 15.05 20.10
CA LYS A 288 8.77 13.72 20.48
C LYS A 288 8.37 12.88 19.28
N ASP A 289 8.45 13.42 18.05
CA ASP A 289 8.14 12.68 16.83
C ASP A 289 9.27 11.70 16.52
N GLU A 290 8.92 10.42 16.50
CA GLU A 290 9.87 9.34 16.33
C GLU A 290 10.00 8.94 14.84
N PHE A 291 8.87 8.64 14.22
CA PHE A 291 8.80 8.18 12.82
C PHE A 291 7.39 8.33 12.26
N LEU A 292 7.30 8.31 10.93
CA LEU A 292 6.05 8.22 10.19
C LEU A 292 6.01 6.91 9.41
N ILE A 293 4.87 6.21 9.43
CA ILE A 293 4.60 5.01 8.65
C ILE A 293 3.48 5.32 7.68
N LEU A 294 3.71 5.12 6.36
CA LEU A 294 2.65 5.09 5.35
C LEU A 294 2.54 3.66 4.82
N GLY A 295 1.34 3.20 4.52
CA GLY A 295 1.14 1.87 3.95
C GLY A 295 -0.17 1.72 3.21
N SER A 296 -0.21 0.75 2.29
CA SER A 296 -1.43 0.28 1.62
C SER A 296 -2.26 -0.61 2.55
N ASP A 297 -3.47 -0.94 2.16
CA ASP A 297 -4.39 -1.78 2.94
C ASP A 297 -3.84 -3.19 3.17
N GLY A 298 -2.95 -3.67 2.28
CA GLY A 298 -2.23 -4.93 2.45
C GLY A 298 -1.42 -5.02 3.74
N LEU A 299 -0.97 -3.88 4.29
CA LEU A 299 -0.38 -3.79 5.64
C LEU A 299 -1.48 -3.68 6.70
N TRP A 300 -2.38 -2.71 6.55
CA TRP A 300 -3.25 -2.25 7.62
C TRP A 300 -4.43 -3.17 7.91
N ASP A 301 -4.86 -3.97 6.95
CA ASP A 301 -5.92 -5.00 7.15
C ASP A 301 -5.49 -6.11 8.13
N VAL A 302 -4.19 -6.27 8.36
CA VAL A 302 -3.65 -7.37 9.19
C VAL A 302 -2.77 -6.91 10.35
N ILE A 303 -2.41 -5.62 10.40
CA ILE A 303 -1.55 -5.03 11.45
C ILE A 303 -2.23 -3.78 12.00
N SER A 304 -2.41 -3.70 13.32
CA SER A 304 -2.92 -2.48 13.96
C SER A 304 -1.84 -1.40 14.05
N ASN A 305 -2.26 -0.14 14.24
CA ASN A 305 -1.37 1.01 14.39
C ASN A 305 -0.33 0.78 15.51
N GLU A 306 -0.79 0.27 16.66
CA GLU A 306 0.03 0.02 17.85
C GLU A 306 1.10 -1.03 17.58
N ILE A 307 0.72 -2.12 16.90
CA ILE A 307 1.66 -3.19 16.55
C ILE A 307 2.70 -2.68 15.55
N ALA A 308 2.28 -1.94 14.52
CA ALA A 308 3.19 -1.35 13.56
C ALA A 308 4.21 -0.42 14.24
N CYS A 309 3.74 0.50 15.09
CA CYS A 309 4.61 1.41 15.83
C CYS A 309 5.55 0.68 16.79
N ASN A 310 5.08 -0.36 17.49
CA ASN A 310 5.93 -1.16 18.36
C ASN A 310 7.03 -1.90 17.59
N VAL A 311 6.70 -2.43 16.40
CA VAL A 311 7.70 -3.06 15.52
C VAL A 311 8.79 -2.06 15.14
N VAL A 312 8.41 -0.88 14.64
CA VAL A 312 9.39 0.16 14.23
C VAL A 312 10.27 0.57 15.41
N ARG A 313 9.70 0.85 16.59
CA ARG A 313 10.48 1.21 17.80
C ARG A 313 11.47 0.12 18.19
N ARG A 314 11.08 -1.15 18.11
CA ARG A 314 11.98 -2.27 18.44
C ARG A 314 13.10 -2.41 17.42
N CYS A 315 12.86 -2.17 16.14
CA CYS A 315 13.90 -2.14 15.12
C CYS A 315 14.87 -0.97 15.37
N PHE A 316 14.34 0.22 15.63
CA PHE A 316 15.14 1.41 15.95
C PHE A 316 15.97 1.26 17.22
N GLY A 317 15.50 0.48 18.19
CA GLY A 317 16.23 0.13 19.42
C GLY A 317 17.16 -1.08 19.27
N GLY A 318 17.32 -1.65 18.07
CA GLY A 318 18.15 -2.82 17.82
C GLY A 318 17.63 -4.14 18.44
N LYS A 319 16.39 -4.11 18.99
CA LYS A 319 15.78 -5.25 19.70
C LYS A 319 15.02 -6.21 18.76
N MET A 320 14.86 -5.88 17.50
CA MET A 320 14.17 -6.71 16.51
C MET A 320 14.90 -6.61 15.18
N LYS A 321 15.19 -7.75 14.57
CA LYS A 321 15.87 -7.87 13.28
C LYS A 321 15.09 -8.74 12.32
N ARG A 322 15.34 -8.58 11.01
CA ARG A 322 14.78 -9.41 9.93
C ARG A 322 14.92 -10.90 10.24
N ILE A 323 13.96 -11.67 9.71
CA ILE A 323 14.02 -13.13 9.76
C ILE A 323 14.73 -13.69 8.51
N SER A 324 14.68 -12.93 7.41
CA SER A 324 14.86 -13.44 6.05
C SER A 324 16.26 -13.25 5.47
N LEU A 325 17.05 -12.28 5.89
CA LEU A 325 18.36 -11.98 5.29
C LEU A 325 19.43 -11.69 6.35
N LYS A 326 20.57 -12.38 6.23
CA LYS A 326 21.81 -12.12 6.99
C LYS A 326 22.63 -10.99 6.31
N VAL A 327 22.02 -9.91 5.88
CA VAL A 327 22.76 -8.73 5.43
C VAL A 327 22.86 -7.79 6.62
N ALA A 328 24.05 -7.64 7.12
CA ALA A 328 24.39 -6.67 8.15
C ALA A 328 24.34 -5.26 7.54
N ASN A 329 23.13 -4.68 7.47
CA ASN A 329 22.96 -3.28 7.19
C ASN A 329 22.52 -2.62 8.51
N ASP A 330 23.31 -1.71 9.04
CA ASP A 330 22.98 -0.95 10.25
C ASP A 330 21.85 0.08 10.02
N ASN A 331 21.10 -0.06 8.93
CA ASN A 331 19.98 0.82 8.62
C ASN A 331 18.68 0.32 9.28
N HIS A 332 18.43 0.80 10.49
CA HIS A 332 17.25 0.44 11.29
C HIS A 332 15.92 0.79 10.62
N VAL A 333 15.89 1.79 9.72
CA VAL A 333 14.68 2.19 8.99
C VAL A 333 14.34 1.14 7.93
N ALA A 334 15.35 0.69 7.17
CA ALA A 334 15.18 -0.38 6.19
C ALA A 334 14.77 -1.70 6.87
N GLU A 335 15.33 -1.98 8.04
CA GLU A 335 14.95 -3.13 8.83
C GLU A 335 13.50 -3.05 9.30
N ALA A 336 13.06 -1.88 9.78
CA ALA A 336 11.70 -1.67 10.23
C ALA A 336 10.67 -1.89 9.11
N ALA A 337 10.89 -1.30 7.92
CA ALA A 337 10.01 -1.48 6.77
C ALA A 337 9.94 -2.96 6.34
N THR A 338 11.08 -3.64 6.27
CA THR A 338 11.14 -5.08 5.93
C THR A 338 10.38 -5.93 6.94
N VAL A 339 10.58 -5.69 8.24
CA VAL A 339 9.92 -6.46 9.30
C VAL A 339 8.40 -6.26 9.27
N LEU A 340 7.91 -5.06 8.98
CA LEU A 340 6.47 -4.80 8.82
C LEU A 340 5.88 -5.61 7.67
N VAL A 341 6.54 -5.63 6.51
CA VAL A 341 6.11 -6.42 5.35
C VAL A 341 6.14 -7.92 5.66
N GLU A 342 7.22 -8.43 6.26
CA GLU A 342 7.31 -9.84 6.67
C GLU A 342 6.19 -10.22 7.65
N LEU A 343 5.88 -9.33 8.60
CA LEU A 343 4.80 -9.53 9.56
C LEU A 343 3.43 -9.53 8.88
N ALA A 344 3.16 -8.63 7.93
CA ALA A 344 1.91 -8.60 7.18
C ALA A 344 1.71 -9.90 6.38
N VAL A 345 2.74 -10.37 5.69
CA VAL A 345 2.73 -11.67 4.98
C VAL A 345 2.48 -12.83 5.95
N ALA A 346 3.15 -12.83 7.12
CA ALA A 346 3.00 -13.86 8.15
C ALA A 346 1.58 -13.90 8.75
N ARG A 347 0.96 -12.71 8.92
CA ARG A 347 -0.43 -12.58 9.39
C ARG A 347 -1.47 -12.90 8.35
N GLY A 348 -1.04 -13.12 7.12
CA GLY A 348 -1.89 -13.68 6.08
C GLY A 348 -2.49 -12.64 5.16
N SER A 349 -1.88 -11.46 5.04
CA SER A 349 -2.23 -10.51 4.00
C SER A 349 -2.34 -11.21 2.64
N LYS A 350 -3.35 -10.85 1.87
CA LYS A 350 -3.64 -11.44 0.56
C LYS A 350 -3.34 -10.47 -0.57
N ASP A 351 -2.94 -9.24 -0.22
CA ASP A 351 -2.78 -8.13 -1.15
C ASP A 351 -1.34 -7.83 -1.53
N ASN A 352 -1.16 -6.86 -2.43
CA ASN A 352 0.07 -6.11 -2.54
C ASN A 352 0.34 -5.43 -1.19
N ILE A 353 1.59 -5.25 -0.83
CA ILE A 353 1.95 -4.63 0.45
C ILE A 353 3.03 -3.61 0.18
N SER A 354 2.69 -2.35 0.34
CA SER A 354 3.62 -1.22 0.22
C SER A 354 3.72 -0.47 1.53
N VAL A 355 4.95 -0.21 1.96
CA VAL A 355 5.25 0.45 3.24
C VAL A 355 6.37 1.44 3.06
N ILE A 356 6.19 2.65 3.58
CA ILE A 356 7.25 3.63 3.77
C ILE A 356 7.41 3.88 5.26
N VAL A 357 8.63 3.86 5.75
CA VAL A 357 9.01 4.28 7.11
C VAL A 357 9.95 5.47 7.01
N VAL A 358 9.64 6.56 7.70
CA VAL A 358 10.46 7.79 7.74
C VAL A 358 10.92 8.03 9.17
N ASP A 359 12.22 8.18 9.41
CA ASP A 359 12.80 8.54 10.71
C ASP A 359 12.76 10.06 10.92
N LEU A 360 11.80 10.55 11.67
CA LEU A 360 11.61 11.97 11.89
C LEU A 360 12.65 12.60 12.86
N ARG A 361 13.37 11.80 13.62
CA ARG A 361 14.42 12.28 14.55
C ARG A 361 15.62 12.84 13.80
N LYS A 362 15.96 12.25 12.64
CA LYS A 362 17.09 12.67 11.81
C LYS A 362 16.81 13.92 10.99
N THR A 363 15.55 14.16 10.62
CA THR A 363 15.16 15.37 9.91
C THR A 363 15.25 16.62 10.79
N ASN A 364 15.24 16.46 12.12
CA ASN A 364 15.42 17.56 13.09
C ASN A 364 16.89 17.92 13.34
N SER A 365 17.83 17.00 13.06
CA SER A 365 19.25 17.18 13.40
C SER A 365 20.07 17.93 12.34
N SER A 366 19.52 18.19 11.15
CA SER A 366 20.21 18.89 10.07
C SER A 366 20.17 20.43 10.18
N SER A 367 19.65 20.96 11.28
CA SER A 367 19.53 22.41 11.54
C SER A 367 20.43 22.93 12.69
N SER A 368 21.53 22.24 13.02
CA SER A 368 22.57 22.86 13.84
C SER A 368 23.61 23.52 12.96
N PRO A 369 23.94 24.81 13.20
CA PRO A 369 24.87 25.57 12.38
C PRO A 369 26.31 25.06 12.47
#